data_8f24b39925a2813e61c85ba28c51243f
#
_entry.id   8f24b39925a2813e61c85ba28c51243f
#
_cell.length_a   1.000
_cell.length_b   1.000
_cell.length_c   1.000
_cell.angle_alpha   90.00
_cell.angle_beta   90.00
_cell.angle_gamma   90.00
#
_symmetry.space_group_name_H-M   'P 1'
#
loop_
_entity.id
_entity.type
_entity.pdbx_description
1 polymer ?
#
loop_
_entity_poly.entity_id
_entity_poly.type
_entity_poly.pdbx_seq_one_letter_code
_entity_poly.pdbx_strand_id
1 'polypeptide(L)'
;MWRCRFSALGLTGVAMLVSGCVMARTYRDHPIDEQQMATIQRGVTTKNDILGLLGPPQEIDARELTAVGVPFEQILPRPGEKPPVERIVAARWFRYTYERGNGMAMILLLFNYFDFDQKNDSLVIFFDGDNKVEDFAFRKDTERLPRFGFWSR
;
A
#
# COMPACT_ATOMS: atom_id res chain seq x y z
N MET A 1 42.14 -27.44 -34.32
CA MET A 1 41.71 -27.40 -32.90
C MET A 1 41.46 -25.98 -32.32
N TRP A 2 41.50 -24.91 -33.08
CA TRP A 2 41.27 -23.53 -32.58
C TRP A 2 39.85 -23.00 -32.72
N ARG A 3 39.02 -23.58 -33.53
CA ARG A 3 37.64 -23.11 -33.78
C ARG A 3 36.68 -23.36 -32.64
N CYS A 4 36.89 -24.38 -31.79
CA CYS A 4 35.97 -24.66 -30.63
C CYS A 4 36.17 -23.72 -29.44
N ARG A 5 37.32 -23.08 -29.27
CA ARG A 5 37.60 -22.21 -28.13
C ARG A 5 36.89 -20.86 -28.21
N PHE A 6 36.69 -20.32 -29.41
CA PHE A 6 35.99 -19.05 -29.60
C PHE A 6 34.50 -19.18 -29.38
N SER A 7 33.87 -20.31 -29.71
CA SER A 7 32.46 -20.55 -29.49
C SER A 7 32.13 -20.70 -28.01
N ALA A 8 32.99 -21.32 -27.21
CA ALA A 8 32.77 -21.49 -25.77
C ALA A 8 32.87 -20.13 -25.01
N LEU A 9 33.83 -19.29 -25.36
CA LEU A 9 33.97 -17.95 -24.77
C LEU A 9 32.81 -17.03 -25.12
N GLY A 10 32.28 -17.09 -26.34
CA GLY A 10 31.11 -16.34 -26.77
C GLY A 10 29.84 -16.77 -26.02
N LEU A 11 29.66 -18.09 -25.84
CA LEU A 11 28.49 -18.62 -25.12
C LEU A 11 28.51 -18.25 -23.62
N THR A 12 29.69 -18.28 -22.99
CA THR A 12 29.86 -17.88 -21.57
C THR A 12 29.62 -16.38 -21.38
N GLY A 13 30.06 -15.54 -22.33
CA GLY A 13 29.79 -14.10 -22.32
C GLY A 13 28.30 -13.76 -22.43
N VAL A 14 27.59 -14.44 -23.33
CA VAL A 14 26.12 -14.27 -23.48
C VAL A 14 25.36 -14.77 -22.25
N ALA A 15 25.76 -15.88 -21.64
CA ALA A 15 25.14 -16.40 -20.42
C ALA A 15 25.27 -15.43 -19.23
N MET A 16 26.38 -14.72 -19.11
CA MET A 16 26.57 -13.68 -18.07
C MET A 16 25.72 -12.42 -18.31
N LEU A 17 25.37 -12.11 -19.55
CA LEU A 17 24.53 -10.95 -19.88
C LEU A 17 23.04 -11.19 -19.60
N VAL A 18 22.61 -12.45 -19.47
CA VAL A 18 21.19 -12.83 -19.25
C VAL A 18 20.90 -13.14 -17.78
N SER A 19 21.91 -13.12 -16.90
CA SER A 19 21.73 -13.36 -15.48
C SER A 19 21.75 -12.04 -14.70
N GLY A 20 20.79 -11.90 -13.77
CA GLY A 20 20.68 -10.70 -12.97
C GLY A 20 19.92 -10.93 -11.66
N CYS A 21 20.26 -10.12 -10.67
CA CYS A 21 19.48 -10.00 -9.44
C CYS A 21 18.78 -8.63 -9.42
N VAL A 22 17.49 -8.61 -9.18
CA VAL A 22 16.70 -7.40 -9.01
C VAL A 22 16.15 -7.35 -7.59
N MET A 23 16.37 -6.25 -6.91
CA MET A 23 15.74 -5.94 -5.64
C MET A 23 14.81 -4.76 -5.84
N ALA A 24 13.56 -4.89 -5.43
CA ALA A 24 12.55 -3.85 -5.55
C ALA A 24 11.92 -3.54 -4.20
N ARG A 25 11.65 -2.27 -3.96
CA ARG A 25 10.78 -1.81 -2.88
C ARG A 25 9.61 -1.07 -3.50
N THR A 26 8.42 -1.40 -3.04
CA THR A 26 7.21 -0.72 -3.45
C THR A 26 6.59 -0.03 -2.25
N TYR A 27 6.11 1.18 -2.48
CA TYR A 27 5.37 1.97 -1.51
C TYR A 27 4.08 2.45 -2.19
N ARG A 28 2.98 2.36 -1.48
CA ARG A 28 1.72 2.94 -1.90
C ARG A 28 1.19 3.79 -0.77
N ASP A 29 0.79 5.01 -1.11
CA ASP A 29 0.34 6.03 -0.20
C ASP A 29 1.41 6.53 0.79
N HIS A 30 1.00 7.31 1.78
CA HIS A 30 1.92 7.91 2.75
C HIS A 30 1.90 7.09 4.04
N PRO A 31 3.05 6.95 4.72
CA PRO A 31 3.10 6.32 6.03
C PRO A 31 2.14 7.02 7.00
N ILE A 32 1.40 6.23 7.77
CA ILE A 32 0.52 6.75 8.82
C ILE A 32 1.40 7.10 10.02
N ASP A 33 1.45 8.40 10.36
CA ASP A 33 2.27 8.90 11.46
C ASP A 33 1.56 8.69 12.79
N GLU A 34 2.17 7.94 13.70
CA GLU A 34 1.67 7.70 15.04
C GLU A 34 1.56 8.98 15.87
N GLN A 35 2.42 9.97 15.64
CA GLN A 35 2.36 11.26 16.32
C GLN A 35 1.10 12.03 15.90
N GLN A 36 0.75 11.99 14.63
CA GLN A 36 -0.49 12.58 14.13
C GLN A 36 -1.71 11.86 14.71
N MET A 37 -1.68 10.51 14.77
CA MET A 37 -2.77 9.75 15.40
C MET A 37 -2.95 10.07 16.88
N ALA A 38 -1.89 10.32 17.62
CA ALA A 38 -1.95 10.68 19.03
C ALA A 38 -2.70 12.01 19.28
N THR A 39 -2.86 12.85 18.27
CA THR A 39 -3.65 14.10 18.37
C THR A 39 -5.15 13.88 18.23
N ILE A 40 -5.59 12.72 17.75
CA ILE A 40 -7.00 12.39 17.52
C ILE A 40 -7.67 12.13 18.86
N GLN A 41 -8.68 12.93 19.18
CA GLN A 41 -9.45 12.85 20.43
C GLN A 41 -10.90 12.45 20.13
N ARG A 42 -11.39 11.35 20.75
CA ARG A 42 -12.77 10.90 20.64
C ARG A 42 -13.75 11.96 21.16
N GLY A 43 -14.83 12.20 20.44
CA GLY A 43 -15.86 13.18 20.77
C GLY A 43 -15.46 14.64 20.54
N VAL A 44 -14.20 14.93 20.17
CA VAL A 44 -13.66 16.28 19.99
C VAL A 44 -13.21 16.53 18.56
N THR A 45 -12.31 15.69 18.05
CA THR A 45 -11.74 15.82 16.70
C THR A 45 -12.82 15.64 15.66
N THR A 46 -12.96 16.60 14.76
CA THR A 46 -13.99 16.56 13.71
C THR A 46 -13.49 15.85 12.45
N LYS A 47 -14.42 15.47 11.59
CA LYS A 47 -14.12 14.89 10.27
C LYS A 47 -13.23 15.81 9.42
N ASN A 48 -13.46 17.13 9.50
CA ASN A 48 -12.64 18.11 8.78
C ASN A 48 -11.20 18.18 9.33
N ASP A 49 -11.03 18.03 10.65
CA ASP A 49 -9.70 17.98 11.26
C ASP A 49 -8.93 16.74 10.77
N ILE A 50 -9.62 15.60 10.66
CA ILE A 50 -9.04 14.36 10.11
C ILE A 50 -8.63 14.54 8.65
N LEU A 51 -9.47 15.19 7.82
CA LEU A 51 -9.12 15.48 6.42
C LEU A 51 -7.94 16.45 6.32
N GLY A 52 -7.85 17.42 7.21
CA GLY A 52 -6.70 18.34 7.29
C GLY A 52 -5.41 17.64 7.74
N LEU A 53 -5.52 16.66 8.65
CA LEU A 53 -4.39 15.95 9.25
C LEU A 53 -3.83 14.85 8.34
N LEU A 54 -4.72 14.02 7.78
CA LEU A 54 -4.38 12.80 7.04
C LEU A 54 -4.65 12.90 5.53
N GLY A 55 -5.32 13.98 5.11
CA GLY A 55 -5.77 14.13 3.71
C GLY A 55 -7.02 13.30 3.39
N PRO A 56 -7.35 13.15 2.09
CA PRO A 56 -8.49 12.37 1.66
C PRO A 56 -8.26 10.87 1.91
N PRO A 57 -9.27 10.14 2.45
CA PRO A 57 -9.17 8.71 2.71
C PRO A 57 -9.14 7.91 1.42
N GLN A 58 -8.59 6.67 1.47
CA GLN A 58 -8.62 5.74 0.37
C GLN A 58 -9.97 5.03 0.24
N GLU A 59 -10.63 4.76 1.38
CA GLU A 59 -11.94 4.12 1.40
C GLU A 59 -12.88 4.84 2.39
N ILE A 60 -14.16 4.85 2.05
CA ILE A 60 -15.24 5.44 2.84
C ILE A 60 -16.45 4.49 2.91
N ASP A 61 -17.35 4.71 3.84
CA ASP A 61 -18.62 3.96 3.89
C ASP A 61 -19.49 4.28 2.65
N ALA A 62 -19.75 3.24 1.86
CA ALA A 62 -20.56 3.36 0.65
C ALA A 62 -22.07 3.12 0.93
N ARG A 63 -22.48 2.70 2.15
CA ARG A 63 -23.84 2.24 2.41
C ARG A 63 -24.90 3.34 2.31
N GLU A 64 -24.55 4.57 2.67
CA GLU A 64 -25.50 5.68 2.55
C GLU A 64 -25.78 6.07 1.09
N LEU A 65 -24.87 5.79 0.18
CA LEU A 65 -25.03 6.07 -1.24
C LEU A 65 -25.94 5.07 -1.95
N THR A 66 -26.02 3.82 -1.48
CA THR A 66 -26.95 2.82 -1.96
C THR A 66 -28.39 3.16 -1.58
N ALA A 67 -28.61 3.83 -0.43
CA ALA A 67 -29.92 4.30 -0.01
C ALA A 67 -30.48 5.45 -0.88
N VAL A 68 -29.62 6.16 -1.62
CA VAL A 68 -30.00 7.26 -2.53
C VAL A 68 -30.20 6.77 -3.97
N GLY A 69 -30.15 5.46 -4.24
CA GLY A 69 -30.41 4.88 -5.56
C GLY A 69 -29.28 5.02 -6.56
N VAL A 70 -28.06 5.30 -6.10
CA VAL A 70 -26.87 5.29 -6.97
C VAL A 70 -26.43 3.85 -7.22
N PRO A 71 -26.26 3.39 -8.48
CA PRO A 71 -25.80 2.04 -8.78
C PRO A 71 -24.45 1.74 -8.13
N PHE A 72 -24.31 0.54 -7.59
CA PHE A 72 -23.11 0.10 -6.86
C PHE A 72 -21.82 0.25 -7.68
N GLU A 73 -21.89 0.05 -8.99
CA GLU A 73 -20.77 0.21 -9.93
C GLU A 73 -20.25 1.67 -10.03
N GLN A 74 -21.11 2.66 -9.71
CA GLN A 74 -20.70 4.07 -9.66
C GLN A 74 -20.16 4.48 -8.30
N ILE A 75 -20.29 3.60 -7.30
CA ILE A 75 -19.86 3.84 -5.92
C ILE A 75 -18.43 3.39 -5.69
N LEU A 76 -17.98 2.35 -6.38
CA LEU A 76 -16.61 1.85 -6.25
C LEU A 76 -15.64 2.78 -6.97
N PRO A 77 -14.72 3.44 -6.24
CA PRO A 77 -13.62 4.13 -6.90
C PRO A 77 -12.76 3.09 -7.64
N ARG A 78 -12.26 3.45 -8.80
CA ARG A 78 -11.29 2.63 -9.52
C ARG A 78 -10.03 2.49 -8.66
N PRO A 79 -9.29 1.37 -8.75
CA PRO A 79 -8.04 1.20 -8.02
C PRO A 79 -7.12 2.42 -8.23
N GLY A 80 -6.80 3.13 -7.13
CA GLY A 80 -5.99 4.35 -7.15
C GLY A 80 -6.77 5.67 -7.33
N GLU A 81 -8.08 5.65 -7.50
CA GLU A 81 -8.93 6.84 -7.56
C GLU A 81 -9.40 7.23 -6.16
N LYS A 82 -9.24 8.50 -5.80
CA LYS A 82 -9.73 9.04 -4.53
C LYS A 82 -11.23 9.28 -4.59
N PRO A 83 -11.98 9.02 -3.51
CA PRO A 83 -13.43 9.24 -3.49
C PRO A 83 -13.78 10.73 -3.70
N PRO A 84 -14.89 11.04 -4.41
CA PRO A 84 -15.37 12.41 -4.58
C PRO A 84 -15.68 13.10 -3.25
N VAL A 85 -15.48 14.42 -3.20
CA VAL A 85 -15.62 15.22 -1.97
C VAL A 85 -17.01 15.08 -1.33
N GLU A 86 -18.08 15.05 -2.13
CA GLU A 86 -19.47 14.91 -1.63
C GLU A 86 -19.66 13.60 -0.86
N ARG A 87 -19.00 12.52 -1.28
CA ARG A 87 -19.04 11.22 -0.60
C ARG A 87 -18.27 11.22 0.71
N ILE A 88 -17.17 11.97 0.77
CA ILE A 88 -16.37 12.10 1.98
C ILE A 88 -17.17 12.77 3.09
N VAL A 89 -17.98 13.78 2.76
CA VAL A 89 -18.80 14.51 3.73
C VAL A 89 -19.88 13.61 4.37
N ALA A 90 -20.50 12.73 3.57
CA ALA A 90 -21.58 11.84 4.03
C ALA A 90 -21.08 10.56 4.74
N ALA A 91 -19.81 10.22 4.60
CA ALA A 91 -19.28 8.96 5.11
C ALA A 91 -19.28 8.87 6.64
N ARG A 92 -19.59 7.69 7.17
CA ARG A 92 -19.55 7.39 8.61
C ARG A 92 -18.22 6.85 9.09
N TRP A 93 -17.39 6.37 8.19
CA TRP A 93 -16.02 5.96 8.50
C TRP A 93 -15.06 6.27 7.36
N PHE A 94 -13.81 6.47 7.71
CA PHE A 94 -12.68 6.63 6.80
C PHE A 94 -11.70 5.49 7.02
N ARG A 95 -11.10 5.00 5.90
CA ARG A 95 -9.96 4.10 5.97
C ARG A 95 -8.77 4.71 5.25
N TYR A 96 -7.67 4.69 5.95
CA TYR A 96 -6.35 5.04 5.46
C TYR A 96 -5.49 3.78 5.43
N THR A 97 -4.80 3.54 4.34
CA THR A 97 -3.95 2.36 4.15
C THR A 97 -2.60 2.81 3.64
N TYR A 98 -1.53 2.31 4.25
CA TYR A 98 -0.17 2.45 3.76
C TYR A 98 0.39 1.07 3.45
N GLU A 99 0.84 0.86 2.22
CA GLU A 99 1.40 -0.42 1.78
C GLU A 99 2.90 -0.29 1.56
N ARG A 100 3.61 -1.30 2.03
CA ARG A 100 5.04 -1.46 1.80
C ARG A 100 5.32 -2.88 1.35
N GLY A 101 6.02 -3.02 0.23
CA GLY A 101 6.46 -4.30 -0.32
C GLY A 101 7.97 -4.35 -0.49
N ASN A 102 8.55 -5.51 -0.21
CA ASN A 102 9.93 -5.85 -0.52
C ASN A 102 9.92 -7.04 -1.47
N GLY A 103 10.59 -6.91 -2.61
CA GLY A 103 10.71 -7.95 -3.61
C GLY A 103 12.16 -8.24 -3.97
N MET A 104 12.48 -9.51 -4.16
CA MET A 104 13.75 -9.96 -4.70
C MET A 104 13.48 -10.94 -5.84
N ALA A 105 14.14 -10.71 -6.96
CA ALA A 105 14.15 -11.63 -8.10
C ALA A 105 15.59 -11.95 -8.47
N MET A 106 15.85 -13.24 -8.66
CA MET A 106 17.10 -13.75 -9.21
C MET A 106 16.77 -14.49 -10.50
N ILE A 107 17.29 -13.98 -11.61
CA ILE A 107 17.07 -14.55 -12.93
C ILE A 107 18.38 -15.16 -13.41
N LEU A 108 18.41 -16.47 -13.54
CA LEU A 108 19.53 -17.25 -14.07
C LEU A 108 19.04 -18.05 -15.28
N LEU A 109 19.98 -18.43 -16.15
CA LEU A 109 19.65 -19.13 -17.39
C LEU A 109 18.82 -20.41 -17.18
N LEU A 110 19.06 -21.15 -16.11
CA LEU A 110 18.40 -22.44 -15.80
C LEU A 110 17.56 -22.41 -14.54
N PHE A 111 17.56 -21.32 -13.79
CA PHE A 111 16.86 -21.21 -12.53
C PHE A 111 16.40 -19.77 -12.27
N ASN A 112 15.12 -19.61 -11.95
CA ASN A 112 14.54 -18.31 -11.60
C ASN A 112 13.96 -18.40 -10.19
N TYR A 113 14.29 -17.42 -9.35
CA TYR A 113 13.75 -17.28 -8.00
C TYR A 113 13.06 -15.94 -7.85
N PHE A 114 11.87 -15.96 -7.28
CA PHE A 114 11.08 -14.76 -6.98
C PHE A 114 10.60 -14.85 -5.54
N ASP A 115 10.84 -13.80 -4.77
CA ASP A 115 10.32 -13.62 -3.43
C ASP A 115 9.74 -12.22 -3.31
N PHE A 116 8.50 -12.13 -2.84
CA PHE A 116 7.82 -10.85 -2.67
C PHE A 116 6.96 -10.91 -1.41
N ASP A 117 7.27 -10.05 -0.44
CA ASP A 117 6.47 -9.87 0.77
C ASP A 117 5.89 -8.46 0.81
N GLN A 118 4.60 -8.36 1.06
CA GLN A 118 3.86 -7.11 1.15
C GLN A 118 3.10 -7.06 2.47
N LYS A 119 3.21 -5.94 3.16
CA LYS A 119 2.49 -5.65 4.40
C LYS A 119 1.82 -4.29 4.28
N ASN A 120 0.74 -4.12 5.03
CA ASN A 120 -0.01 -2.87 5.05
C ASN A 120 -0.30 -2.41 6.48
N ASP A 121 -0.16 -1.11 6.71
CA ASP A 121 -0.73 -0.45 7.87
C ASP A 121 -2.13 0.03 7.52
N SER A 122 -3.06 -0.06 8.44
CA SER A 122 -4.45 0.35 8.23
C SER A 122 -4.98 1.09 9.44
N LEU A 123 -5.51 2.29 9.19
CA LEU A 123 -6.22 3.12 10.16
C LEU A 123 -7.67 3.25 9.71
N VAL A 124 -8.60 2.87 10.59
CA VAL A 124 -10.04 3.07 10.38
C VAL A 124 -10.55 4.03 11.44
N ILE A 125 -11.27 5.07 11.02
CA ILE A 125 -11.83 6.10 11.89
C ILE A 125 -13.33 6.13 11.68
N PHE A 126 -14.10 6.01 12.78
CA PHE A 126 -15.55 6.08 12.80
C PHE A 126 -16.00 7.45 13.29
N PHE A 127 -17.07 7.96 12.70
CA PHE A 127 -17.67 9.26 13.04
C PHE A 127 -19.09 9.09 13.56
N ASP A 128 -19.43 9.90 14.56
CA ASP A 128 -20.78 10.02 15.11
C ASP A 128 -21.70 10.88 14.21
N GLY A 129 -22.95 11.07 14.64
CA GLY A 129 -23.93 11.89 13.93
C GLY A 129 -23.57 13.37 13.82
N ASP A 130 -22.68 13.86 14.68
CA ASP A 130 -22.18 15.25 14.69
C ASP A 130 -20.87 15.40 13.90
N ASN A 131 -20.44 14.37 13.13
CA ASN A 131 -19.19 14.33 12.38
C ASN A 131 -17.93 14.44 13.26
N LYS A 132 -18.00 14.00 14.49
CA LYS A 132 -16.84 13.87 15.38
C LYS A 132 -16.36 12.43 15.43
N VAL A 133 -15.08 12.25 15.73
CA VAL A 133 -14.50 10.90 15.87
C VAL A 133 -15.15 10.18 17.04
N GLU A 134 -15.91 9.13 16.77
CA GLU A 134 -16.50 8.23 17.76
C GLU A 134 -15.45 7.24 18.27
N ASP A 135 -14.77 6.56 17.33
CA ASP A 135 -13.71 5.61 17.64
C ASP A 135 -12.73 5.48 16.47
N PHE A 136 -11.56 4.90 16.73
CA PHE A 136 -10.60 4.56 15.68
C PHE A 136 -9.80 3.33 16.05
N ALA A 137 -9.36 2.58 15.04
CA ALA A 137 -8.51 1.41 15.18
C ALA A 137 -7.32 1.50 14.22
N PHE A 138 -6.12 1.26 14.73
CA PHE A 138 -4.89 1.24 13.95
C PHE A 138 -4.24 -0.13 14.01
N ARG A 139 -3.86 -0.66 12.85
CA ARG A 139 -3.09 -1.88 12.70
C ARG A 139 -1.80 -1.55 11.96
N LYS A 140 -0.67 -1.90 12.55
CA LYS A 140 0.66 -1.70 12.00
C LYS A 140 1.31 -3.04 11.71
N ASP A 141 1.44 -3.37 10.43
CA ASP A 141 2.05 -4.61 9.97
C ASP A 141 3.34 -4.37 9.15
N THR A 142 3.58 -3.14 8.65
CA THR A 142 4.76 -2.86 7.81
C THR A 142 6.09 -2.99 8.55
N GLU A 143 6.11 -2.90 9.88
CA GLU A 143 7.30 -3.15 10.70
C GLU A 143 7.76 -4.60 10.66
N ARG A 144 6.84 -5.54 10.35
CA ARG A 144 7.14 -6.97 10.26
C ARG A 144 7.83 -7.37 8.97
N LEU A 145 7.97 -6.44 8.01
CA LEU A 145 8.74 -6.71 6.79
C LEU A 145 10.22 -6.92 7.13
N PRO A 146 10.85 -8.00 6.64
CA PRO A 146 12.26 -8.21 6.84
C PRO A 146 13.06 -7.04 6.27
N ARG A 147 14.11 -6.64 6.97
CA ARG A 147 15.06 -5.65 6.44
C ARG A 147 15.80 -6.28 5.28
N PHE A 148 15.96 -5.56 4.18
CA PHE A 148 16.76 -6.01 3.05
C PHE A 148 18.20 -6.27 3.51
N GLY A 149 18.64 -7.51 3.37
CA GLY A 149 20.02 -7.92 3.58
C GLY A 149 20.08 -9.38 4.00
N PHE A 150 20.93 -10.16 3.36
CA PHE A 150 21.22 -11.56 3.72
C PHE A 150 21.72 -11.72 5.17
N TRP A 151 22.01 -10.63 5.87
CA TRP A 151 22.70 -10.56 7.16
C TRP A 151 21.80 -10.09 8.32
N SER A 152 20.53 -9.82 8.09
CA SER A 152 19.61 -9.39 9.14
C SER A 152 18.74 -10.56 9.62
N ARG A 153 19.37 -11.53 10.26
CA ARG A 153 18.71 -12.43 11.22
C ARG A 153 18.97 -11.96 12.63
#